data_bb6ea303965cd5caefc21216d76e1d16
#
_entry.id   bb6ea303965cd5caefc21216d76e1d16
#
_cell.length_a   1.000
_cell.length_b   1.000
_cell.length_c   1.000
_cell.angle_alpha   90.00
_cell.angle_beta   90.00
_cell.angle_gamma   90.00
#
_symmetry.space_group_name_H-M   'P 1'
#
loop_
_entity.id
_entity.type
_entity.pdbx_description
1 polymer ?
#
loop_
_entity_poly.entity_id
_entity_poly.type
_entity_poly.pdbx_seq_one_letter_code
_entity_poly.pdbx_strand_id
1 'polypeptide(L)'
;MSAPRETIAAVATAQGRGGVGIVRISGPLAGIAAKAISGRELKPRYAHYGPFLDADNGVLDEGLALYFPGPNSFTGEDVLELQGHGGPIVLDMLLQRCLQLGCR
;
A
#
# COMPACT_ATOMS: atom_id res chain seq x y z
N MET A 1 -4.69 4.93 29.19
CA MET A 1 -3.81 5.07 28.03
C MET A 1 -4.17 4.03 26.99
N SER A 2 -4.44 4.48 25.79
CA SER A 2 -4.79 3.54 24.74
C SER A 2 -3.54 2.93 24.12
N ALA A 3 -3.65 1.70 23.66
CA ALA A 3 -2.58 1.05 22.94
C ALA A 3 -2.33 1.78 21.62
N PRO A 4 -1.09 1.77 21.10
CA PRO A 4 -0.84 2.31 19.78
C PRO A 4 -1.68 1.58 18.74
N ARG A 5 -2.17 2.32 17.75
CA ARG A 5 -2.89 1.72 16.66
C ARG A 5 -1.95 0.94 15.78
N GLU A 6 -2.41 -0.22 15.35
CA GLU A 6 -1.67 -1.01 14.37
C GLU A 6 -2.01 -0.56 12.98
N THR A 7 -1.04 -0.66 12.08
CA THR A 7 -1.25 -0.48 10.65
C THR A 7 -1.31 -1.87 10.02
N ILE A 8 -2.40 -2.16 9.33
CA ILE A 8 -2.65 -3.46 8.75
C ILE A 8 -2.43 -3.39 7.24
N ALA A 9 -1.67 -4.33 6.72
CA ALA A 9 -1.50 -4.52 5.29
C ALA A 9 -2.13 -5.83 4.89
N ALA A 10 -2.92 -5.82 3.83
CA ALA A 10 -3.61 -7.02 3.37
C ALA A 10 -3.86 -6.96 1.87
N VAL A 11 -3.95 -8.14 1.27
CA VAL A 11 -4.41 -8.26 -0.11
C VAL A 11 -5.91 -8.01 -0.14
N ALA A 12 -6.34 -7.08 -0.97
CA ALA A 12 -7.73 -6.66 -1.08
C ALA A 12 -8.34 -6.98 -2.43
N THR A 13 -7.71 -7.85 -3.20
CA THR A 13 -8.15 -8.20 -4.55
C THR A 13 -9.22 -9.26 -4.50
N ALA A 14 -10.26 -9.08 -5.31
CA ALA A 14 -11.23 -10.15 -5.51
C ALA A 14 -10.56 -11.32 -6.20
N GLN A 15 -10.96 -12.52 -5.79
CA GLN A 15 -10.41 -13.74 -6.36
C GLN A 15 -10.74 -13.86 -7.83
N GLY A 16 -9.80 -14.40 -8.54
CA GLY A 16 -10.05 -15.11 -9.75
C GLY A 16 -9.67 -14.46 -11.04
N ARG A 17 -9.74 -13.20 -11.26
CA ARG A 17 -9.61 -12.71 -12.60
C ARG A 17 -8.82 -11.46 -12.79
N GLY A 18 -8.25 -11.38 -13.96
CA GLY A 18 -7.58 -10.19 -14.42
C GLY A 18 -6.16 -10.08 -13.91
N GLY A 19 -5.45 -9.09 -14.39
CA GLY A 19 -4.06 -8.89 -14.09
C GLY A 19 -3.82 -7.89 -12.97
N VAL A 20 -4.83 -7.53 -12.19
CA VAL A 20 -4.68 -6.50 -11.16
C VAL A 20 -4.74 -7.13 -9.77
N GLY A 21 -3.73 -6.83 -8.98
CA GLY A 21 -3.72 -7.17 -7.57
C GLY A 21 -3.70 -5.90 -6.74
N ILE A 22 -4.43 -5.91 -5.64
CA ILE A 22 -4.54 -4.74 -4.76
C ILE A 22 -4.02 -5.11 -3.38
N VAL A 23 -3.09 -4.31 -2.86
CA VAL A 23 -2.66 -4.36 -1.47
C VAL A 23 -3.17 -3.09 -0.81
N ARG A 24 -3.87 -3.24 0.30
CA ARG A 24 -4.40 -2.10 1.05
C ARG A 24 -3.73 -2.03 2.40
N ILE A 25 -3.31 -0.82 2.76
CA ILE A 25 -2.64 -0.54 4.04
C ILE A 25 -3.51 0.47 4.76
N SER A 26 -3.93 0.13 5.99
CA SER A 26 -4.79 1.00 6.78
C SER A 26 -4.20 1.21 8.16
N GLY A 27 -4.01 2.45 8.55
CA GLY A 27 -3.51 2.81 9.86
C GLY A 27 -2.51 3.95 9.82
N PRO A 28 -1.90 4.27 10.98
CA PRO A 28 -1.00 5.44 11.11
C PRO A 28 0.23 5.41 10.21
N LEU A 29 0.70 4.23 9.81
CA LEU A 29 1.89 4.12 8.97
C LEU A 29 1.59 4.23 7.47
N ALA A 30 0.32 4.38 7.07
CA ALA A 30 -0.02 4.41 5.65
C ALA A 30 0.65 5.56 4.91
N GLY A 31 0.77 6.72 5.53
CA GLY A 31 1.45 7.87 4.90
C GLY A 31 2.94 7.62 4.70
N ILE A 32 3.59 7.02 5.69
CA ILE A 32 5.02 6.66 5.59
C ILE A 32 5.20 5.61 4.51
N ALA A 33 4.34 4.61 4.47
CA ALA A 33 4.39 3.57 3.45
C ALA A 33 4.16 4.15 2.05
N ALA A 34 3.25 5.10 1.93
CA ALA A 34 2.98 5.75 0.65
C ALA A 34 4.25 6.38 0.07
N LYS A 35 4.99 7.12 0.89
CA LYS A 35 6.22 7.75 0.44
C LYS A 35 7.33 6.75 0.19
N ALA A 36 7.50 5.79 1.09
CA ALA A 36 8.58 4.81 0.98
C ALA A 36 8.42 3.89 -0.23
N ILE A 37 7.21 3.45 -0.50
CA ILE A 37 6.94 2.50 -1.59
C ILE A 37 6.85 3.21 -2.94
N SER A 38 6.21 4.36 -3.00
CA SER A 38 6.11 5.10 -4.27
C SER A 38 7.35 5.92 -4.59
N GLY A 39 8.16 6.22 -3.59
CA GLY A 39 9.36 7.05 -3.77
C GLY A 39 9.06 8.52 -3.89
N ARG A 40 7.85 8.96 -3.62
CA ARG A 40 7.46 10.38 -3.75
C ARG A 40 6.25 10.70 -2.89
N GLU A 41 5.96 11.98 -2.75
CA GLU A 41 4.73 12.43 -2.09
C GLU A 41 3.54 12.14 -2.99
N LEU A 42 2.50 11.52 -2.44
CA LEU A 42 1.28 11.25 -3.18
C LEU A 42 0.25 12.31 -2.87
N LYS A 43 -0.36 12.85 -3.92
CA LYS A 43 -1.47 13.77 -3.76
C LYS A 43 -2.69 12.97 -3.31
N PRO A 44 -3.37 13.36 -2.21
CA PRO A 44 -4.51 12.61 -1.72
C PRO A 44 -5.58 12.37 -2.77
N ARG A 45 -6.06 11.15 -2.84
CA ARG A 45 -7.17 10.70 -3.70
C ARG A 45 -6.89 10.76 -5.19
N TYR A 46 -5.62 10.91 -5.58
CA TYR A 46 -5.21 10.83 -6.99
C TYR A 46 -4.49 9.53 -7.23
N ALA A 47 -4.77 8.93 -8.37
CA ALA A 47 -4.04 7.75 -8.81
C ALA A 47 -2.70 8.19 -9.41
N HIS A 48 -1.61 7.70 -8.83
CA HIS A 48 -0.26 7.98 -9.30
C HIS A 48 0.32 6.71 -9.88
N TYR A 49 0.64 6.72 -11.15
CA TYR A 49 1.31 5.58 -11.79
C TYR A 49 2.81 5.69 -11.59
N GLY A 50 3.43 4.59 -11.23
CA GLY A 50 4.87 4.52 -11.08
C GLY A 50 5.34 3.24 -10.42
N PRO A 51 6.64 3.18 -10.11
CA PRO A 51 7.22 1.99 -9.51
C PRO A 51 6.86 1.86 -8.03
N PHE A 52 6.78 0.61 -7.58
CA PHE A 52 6.71 0.26 -6.17
C PHE A 52 8.09 -0.23 -5.76
N LEU A 53 8.67 0.40 -4.74
CA LEU A 53 10.08 0.26 -4.42
C LEU A 53 10.31 -0.60 -3.18
N ASP A 54 11.39 -1.40 -3.22
CA ASP A 54 11.87 -2.09 -2.03
C ASP A 54 12.79 -1.18 -1.20
N ALA A 55 13.36 -1.74 -0.15
CA ALA A 55 14.20 -0.97 0.77
C ALA A 55 15.46 -0.41 0.12
N ASP A 56 15.91 -1.02 -0.95
CA ASP A 56 17.11 -0.61 -1.69
C ASP A 56 16.78 0.21 -2.94
N ASN A 57 15.54 0.67 -3.04
CA ASN A 57 15.02 1.40 -4.20
C ASN A 57 14.96 0.58 -5.48
N GLY A 58 15.01 -0.76 -5.35
CA GLY A 58 14.72 -1.63 -6.46
C GLY A 58 13.23 -1.67 -6.75
N VAL A 59 12.86 -1.96 -7.98
CA VAL A 59 11.46 -1.98 -8.39
C VAL A 59 10.85 -3.34 -8.15
N LEU A 60 9.84 -3.40 -7.29
CA LEU A 60 9.07 -4.62 -7.04
C LEU A 60 8.01 -4.83 -8.11
N ASP A 61 7.38 -3.75 -8.54
CA ASP A 61 6.32 -3.76 -9.54
C ASP A 61 6.07 -2.33 -9.97
N GLU A 62 5.16 -2.15 -10.92
CA GLU A 62 4.68 -0.83 -11.32
C GLU A 62 3.17 -0.85 -11.32
N GLY A 63 2.56 0.26 -10.95
CA GLY A 63 1.12 0.34 -10.92
C GLY A 63 0.63 1.66 -10.35
N LEU A 64 -0.58 1.64 -9.85
CA LEU A 64 -1.22 2.83 -9.31
C LEU A 64 -1.13 2.82 -7.80
N ALA A 65 -0.75 3.96 -7.24
CA ALA A 65 -0.76 4.18 -5.81
C ALA A 65 -1.78 5.27 -5.50
N LEU A 66 -2.65 5.01 -4.52
CA LEU A 66 -3.68 5.96 -4.09
C LEU A 66 -3.62 6.10 -2.58
N TYR A 67 -3.55 7.33 -2.11
CA TYR A 67 -3.49 7.63 -0.69
C TYR A 67 -4.75 8.37 -0.26
N PHE A 68 -5.39 7.87 0.79
CA PHE A 68 -6.62 8.44 1.34
C PHE A 68 -6.37 8.81 2.80
N PRO A 69 -6.05 10.07 3.10
CA PRO A 69 -5.91 10.46 4.50
C PRO A 69 -7.27 10.40 5.22
N GLY A 70 -7.25 9.88 6.44
CA GLY A 70 -8.45 9.86 7.25
C GLY A 70 -8.92 11.26 7.63
N PRO A 71 -10.17 11.39 8.07
CA PRO A 71 -11.15 10.32 8.25
C PRO A 71 -11.93 9.94 6.98
N ASN A 72 -11.68 10.62 5.86
CA ASN A 72 -12.43 10.40 4.62
C ASN A 72 -11.83 9.25 3.83
N SER A 73 -11.92 8.05 4.38
CA SER A 73 -11.37 6.83 3.81
C SER A 73 -12.26 5.65 4.16
N PHE A 74 -11.95 4.49 3.63
CA PHE A 74 -12.76 3.28 3.88
C PHE A 74 -12.88 2.94 5.35
N THR A 75 -11.80 3.11 6.11
CA THR A 75 -11.75 2.66 7.49
C THR A 75 -11.86 3.82 8.48
N GLY A 76 -11.86 5.06 8.00
CA GLY A 76 -11.74 6.24 8.85
C GLY A 76 -10.31 6.56 9.24
N GLU A 77 -9.36 5.68 8.92
CA GLU A 77 -7.93 5.89 9.14
C GLU A 77 -7.26 6.30 7.84
N ASP A 78 -5.96 6.58 7.89
CA ASP A 78 -5.19 6.77 6.66
C ASP A 78 -5.11 5.43 5.92
N VAL A 79 -5.35 5.45 4.62
CA VAL A 79 -5.36 4.25 3.78
C VAL A 79 -4.49 4.49 2.55
N LEU A 80 -3.67 3.50 2.25
CA LEU A 80 -2.91 3.45 1.00
C LEU A 80 -3.36 2.23 0.21
N GLU A 81 -3.66 2.40 -1.07
CA GLU A 81 -3.89 1.28 -1.99
C GLU A 81 -2.79 1.24 -3.03
N LEU A 82 -2.28 0.04 -3.25
CA LEU A 82 -1.29 -0.23 -4.28
C LEU A 82 -1.93 -1.21 -5.26
N GLN A 83 -2.15 -0.75 -6.49
CA GLN A 83 -2.78 -1.55 -7.54
C GLN A 83 -1.72 -1.89 -8.58
N GLY A 84 -1.29 -3.14 -8.57
CA GLY A 84 -0.25 -3.61 -9.45
C GLY A 84 -0.66 -4.87 -10.18
N HIS A 85 0.33 -5.63 -10.62
CA HIS A 85 0.09 -6.91 -11.27
C HIS A 85 -0.31 -7.96 -10.23
N GLY A 86 -1.25 -8.82 -10.56
CA GLY A 86 -1.91 -9.68 -9.60
C GLY A 86 -1.19 -10.98 -9.27
N GLY A 87 0.04 -11.16 -9.69
CA GLY A 87 0.74 -12.40 -9.43
C GLY A 87 1.00 -12.61 -7.94
N PRO A 88 0.92 -13.85 -7.45
CA PRO A 88 1.08 -14.11 -6.02
C PRO A 88 2.47 -13.76 -5.51
N ILE A 89 3.50 -13.89 -6.33
CA ILE A 89 4.87 -13.55 -5.93
C ILE A 89 4.98 -12.04 -5.72
N VAL A 90 4.44 -11.24 -6.63
CA VAL A 90 4.47 -9.79 -6.52
C VAL A 90 3.69 -9.32 -5.30
N LEU A 91 2.50 -9.86 -5.07
CA LEU A 91 1.70 -9.50 -3.91
C LEU A 91 2.41 -9.85 -2.61
N ASP A 92 3.06 -11.01 -2.57
CA ASP A 92 3.83 -11.39 -1.39
C ASP A 92 4.99 -10.43 -1.15
N MET A 93 5.71 -10.04 -2.19
CA MET A 93 6.82 -9.09 -2.07
C MET A 93 6.34 -7.73 -1.56
N LEU A 94 5.19 -7.26 -2.02
CA LEU A 94 4.61 -6.01 -1.53
C LEU A 94 4.21 -6.12 -0.06
N LEU A 95 3.61 -7.24 0.34
CA LEU A 95 3.28 -7.47 1.75
C LEU A 95 4.53 -7.50 2.62
N GLN A 96 5.56 -8.19 2.18
CA GLN A 96 6.83 -8.23 2.91
C GLN A 96 7.43 -6.83 3.07
N ARG A 97 7.34 -6.02 2.03
CA ARG A 97 7.79 -4.63 2.11
C ARG A 97 7.00 -3.86 3.17
N CYS A 98 5.70 -4.05 3.23
CA CYS A 98 4.86 -3.41 4.24
C CYS A 98 5.25 -3.86 5.65
N LEU A 99 5.54 -5.14 5.83
CA LEU A 99 5.98 -5.66 7.13
C LEU A 99 7.30 -5.03 7.56
N GLN A 100 8.23 -4.83 6.62
CA GLN A 100 9.49 -4.15 6.91
C GLN A 100 9.27 -2.72 7.39
N LEU A 101 8.22 -2.08 6.92
CA LEU A 101 7.87 -0.70 7.32
C LEU A 101 7.12 -0.64 8.65
N GLY A 102 6.80 -1.77 9.23
CA GLY A 102 6.13 -1.83 10.52
C GLY A 102 4.65 -2.22 10.46
N CYS A 103 4.13 -2.52 9.29
CA CYS A 103 2.74 -2.98 9.17
C CYS A 103 2.58 -4.43 9.63
N ARG A 104 1.34 -4.81 9.82
CA ARG A 104 0.99 -6.16 10.25
C ARG A 104 0.05 -6.84 9.29
#